data_8d1ca751469662326a2daa93eb8529f9
#
_entry.id   8d1ca751469662326a2daa93eb8529f9
#
_cell.length_a   1.000
_cell.length_b   1.000
_cell.length_c   1.000
_cell.angle_alpha   90.00
_cell.angle_beta   90.00
_cell.angle_gamma   90.00
#
_symmetry.space_group_name_H-M   'P 1'
#
loop_
_entity.id
_entity.type
_entity.pdbx_description
1 polymer ?
#
loop_
_entity_poly.entity_id
_entity_poly.type
_entity_poly.pdbx_seq_one_letter_code
_entity_poly.pdbx_strand_id
1 'polypeptide(L)'
;VQKGRGAFQEIDQVAMASQVTKASWAVETTYALPLAVGRAFDIATSGRPGPVHLSLPSDVLEGPASAQTPEDITDEGSGASGNLSGQILDTLEKSERPLILAGPAMGRGNRWSGVEKLSEITGIPALPMESPRGINDPWLHRATNRLSEADLVLLAGKKLDFSLKFGESPFFDEHCRFIQIEADEHQL
;
A
#
# COMPACT_ATOMS: atom_id res chain seq x y z
N VAL A 1 2.10 -36.85 5.56
CA VAL A 1 2.68 -35.64 6.15
C VAL A 1 3.53 -36.02 7.35
N GLN A 2 4.77 -35.52 7.44
CA GLN A 2 5.71 -35.82 8.53
C GLN A 2 5.76 -34.67 9.57
N LYS A 3 4.81 -33.77 9.53
CA LYS A 3 4.72 -32.61 10.44
C LYS A 3 4.64 -33.06 11.90
N GLY A 4 5.46 -32.45 12.76
CA GLY A 4 5.57 -32.80 14.19
C GLY A 4 6.35 -34.09 14.48
N ARG A 5 7.05 -34.63 13.48
CA ARG A 5 7.84 -35.87 13.62
C ARG A 5 9.35 -35.67 13.51
N GLY A 6 9.81 -34.40 13.49
CA GLY A 6 11.21 -34.04 13.31
C GLY A 6 11.70 -34.26 11.88
N ALA A 7 10.86 -33.96 10.90
CA ALA A 7 11.24 -34.03 9.49
C ALA A 7 12.38 -33.05 9.18
N PHE A 8 13.18 -33.38 8.15
CA PHE A 8 14.29 -32.52 7.73
C PHE A 8 13.77 -31.12 7.36
N GLN A 9 14.37 -30.08 7.95
CA GLN A 9 14.01 -28.68 7.78
C GLN A 9 12.58 -28.31 8.23
N GLU A 10 11.98 -29.09 9.13
CA GLU A 10 10.67 -28.76 9.69
C GLU A 10 10.77 -27.51 10.59
N ILE A 11 10.07 -26.45 10.22
CA ILE A 11 9.87 -25.23 11.01
C ILE A 11 8.44 -24.76 10.87
N ASP A 12 7.97 -23.93 11.81
CA ASP A 12 6.67 -23.25 11.68
C ASP A 12 6.79 -22.02 10.76
N GLN A 13 6.77 -22.28 9.45
CA GLN A 13 6.86 -21.23 8.43
C GLN A 13 5.69 -20.25 8.51
N VAL A 14 4.50 -20.73 8.87
CA VAL A 14 3.29 -19.91 8.99
C VAL A 14 3.45 -18.89 10.10
N ALA A 15 3.87 -19.33 11.29
CA ALA A 15 4.10 -18.43 12.42
C ALA A 15 5.24 -17.44 12.13
N MET A 16 6.32 -17.87 11.48
CA MET A 16 7.42 -16.98 11.12
C MET A 16 7.00 -15.91 10.12
N ALA A 17 6.26 -16.29 9.08
CA ALA A 17 5.83 -15.37 8.03
C ALA A 17 4.71 -14.42 8.51
N SER A 18 3.91 -14.81 9.50
CA SER A 18 2.79 -14.01 9.99
C SER A 18 3.19 -12.62 10.50
N GLN A 19 4.44 -12.46 10.95
CA GLN A 19 4.96 -11.18 11.47
C GLN A 19 5.29 -10.16 10.39
N VAL A 20 5.44 -10.60 9.14
CA VAL A 20 5.90 -9.77 8.01
C VAL A 20 4.95 -9.83 6.81
N THR A 21 3.79 -10.46 6.97
CA THR A 21 2.79 -10.61 5.91
C THR A 21 1.40 -10.23 6.39
N LYS A 22 0.51 -9.84 5.46
CA LYS A 22 -0.90 -9.56 5.74
C LYS A 22 -1.66 -10.81 6.22
N ALA A 23 -1.29 -11.95 5.67
CA ALA A 23 -1.82 -13.24 6.07
C ALA A 23 -0.80 -14.34 5.78
N SER A 24 -0.85 -15.41 6.58
CA SER A 24 0.03 -16.56 6.42
C SER A 24 -0.73 -17.82 6.82
N TRP A 25 -0.77 -18.84 5.95
CA TRP A 25 -1.39 -20.13 6.25
C TRP A 25 -0.78 -21.27 5.44
N ALA A 26 -0.99 -22.49 5.90
CA ALA A 26 -0.63 -23.71 5.17
C ALA A 26 -1.83 -24.20 4.35
N VAL A 27 -1.56 -24.69 3.14
CA VAL A 27 -2.55 -25.39 2.32
C VAL A 27 -2.53 -26.86 2.71
N GLU A 28 -3.68 -27.42 3.08
CA GLU A 28 -3.75 -28.77 3.65
C GLU A 28 -4.03 -29.86 2.61
N THR A 29 -4.63 -29.49 1.47
CA THR A 29 -4.99 -30.44 0.41
C THR A 29 -4.74 -29.85 -0.98
N THR A 30 -4.43 -30.71 -1.95
CA THR A 30 -4.28 -30.30 -3.36
C THR A 30 -5.55 -29.62 -3.90
N TYR A 31 -6.72 -30.09 -3.49
CA TYR A 31 -8.01 -29.50 -3.92
C TYR A 31 -8.22 -28.07 -3.41
N ALA A 32 -7.66 -27.72 -2.26
CA ALA A 32 -7.75 -26.38 -1.71
C ALA A 32 -6.77 -25.39 -2.36
N LEU A 33 -5.77 -25.88 -3.12
CA LEU A 33 -4.69 -25.06 -3.66
C LEU A 33 -5.19 -23.91 -4.56
N PRO A 34 -6.07 -24.14 -5.57
CA PRO A 34 -6.54 -23.05 -6.43
C PRO A 34 -7.27 -21.95 -5.65
N LEU A 35 -8.14 -22.32 -4.72
CA LEU A 35 -8.86 -21.37 -3.87
C LEU A 35 -7.91 -20.61 -2.92
N ALA A 36 -6.91 -21.33 -2.37
CA ALA A 36 -5.93 -20.71 -1.49
C ALA A 36 -5.08 -19.66 -2.23
N VAL A 37 -4.72 -19.94 -3.49
CA VAL A 37 -3.98 -19.01 -4.35
C VAL A 37 -4.85 -17.81 -4.70
N GLY A 38 -6.09 -18.00 -5.14
CA GLY A 38 -7.04 -16.91 -5.40
C GLY A 38 -7.18 -16.00 -4.18
N ARG A 39 -7.52 -16.59 -3.02
CA ARG A 39 -7.62 -15.84 -1.74
C ARG A 39 -6.34 -15.09 -1.38
N ALA A 40 -5.16 -15.66 -1.69
CA ALA A 40 -3.89 -14.98 -1.42
C ALA A 40 -3.74 -13.71 -2.25
N PHE A 41 -4.13 -13.74 -3.53
CA PHE A 41 -4.13 -12.55 -4.39
C PHE A 41 -5.13 -11.50 -3.90
N ASP A 42 -6.33 -11.91 -3.51
CA ASP A 42 -7.35 -10.99 -2.99
C ASP A 42 -6.85 -10.27 -1.75
N ILE A 43 -6.32 -11.02 -0.78
CA ILE A 43 -5.77 -10.43 0.44
C ILE A 43 -4.57 -9.53 0.12
N ALA A 44 -3.68 -9.98 -0.78
CA ALA A 44 -2.49 -9.22 -1.14
C ALA A 44 -2.81 -7.87 -1.78
N THR A 45 -3.89 -7.80 -2.56
CA THR A 45 -4.30 -6.62 -3.32
C THR A 45 -5.37 -5.78 -2.63
N SER A 46 -6.14 -6.34 -1.68
CA SER A 46 -7.19 -5.62 -0.94
C SER A 46 -6.63 -4.55 0.00
N GLY A 47 -7.38 -3.49 0.22
CA GLY A 47 -6.98 -2.40 1.10
C GLY A 47 -5.59 -1.86 0.72
N ARG A 48 -4.68 -1.76 1.69
CA ARG A 48 -3.28 -1.49 1.42
C ARG A 48 -2.61 -2.76 0.88
N PRO A 49 -2.11 -2.79 -0.36
CA PRO A 49 -1.43 -3.95 -0.92
C PRO A 49 -0.21 -4.37 -0.08
N GLY A 50 -0.04 -5.67 0.10
CA GLY A 50 1.06 -6.21 0.90
C GLY A 50 1.26 -7.70 0.70
N PRO A 51 2.35 -8.27 1.21
CA PRO A 51 2.71 -9.66 1.00
C PRO A 51 1.76 -10.62 1.72
N VAL A 52 1.54 -11.79 1.13
CA VAL A 52 0.85 -12.95 1.70
C VAL A 52 1.74 -14.16 1.56
N HIS A 53 1.75 -15.02 2.56
CA HIS A 53 2.53 -16.25 2.56
C HIS A 53 1.64 -17.48 2.52
N LEU A 54 1.93 -18.40 1.60
CA LEU A 54 1.36 -19.73 1.53
C LEU A 54 2.44 -20.78 1.79
N SER A 55 2.26 -21.60 2.80
CA SER A 55 3.08 -22.80 2.99
C SER A 55 2.45 -23.95 2.21
N LEU A 56 3.20 -24.46 1.24
CA LEU A 56 2.77 -25.54 0.35
C LEU A 56 3.58 -26.81 0.65
N PRO A 57 3.04 -27.76 1.45
CA PRO A 57 3.71 -29.01 1.73
C PRO A 57 3.91 -29.84 0.44
N SER A 58 4.98 -30.62 0.37
CA SER A 58 5.33 -31.41 -0.83
C SER A 58 4.24 -32.42 -1.23
N ASP A 59 3.59 -33.03 -0.25
CA ASP A 59 2.48 -33.97 -0.50
C ASP A 59 1.25 -33.28 -1.11
N VAL A 60 1.03 -32.00 -0.81
CA VAL A 60 -0.01 -31.18 -1.46
C VAL A 60 0.36 -30.89 -2.90
N LEU A 61 1.64 -30.58 -3.18
CA LEU A 61 2.11 -30.28 -4.53
C LEU A 61 2.19 -31.52 -5.42
N GLU A 62 2.47 -32.69 -4.85
CA GLU A 62 2.57 -33.96 -5.55
C GLU A 62 1.22 -34.68 -5.72
N GLY A 63 0.17 -34.19 -5.05
CA GLY A 63 -1.15 -34.77 -5.09
C GLY A 63 -1.87 -34.57 -6.45
N PRO A 64 -2.97 -35.29 -6.69
CA PRO A 64 -3.72 -35.21 -7.94
C PRO A 64 -4.31 -33.83 -8.14
N ALA A 65 -3.99 -33.17 -9.25
CA ALA A 65 -4.52 -31.85 -9.57
C ALA A 65 -6.03 -31.90 -9.88
N SER A 66 -6.77 -30.91 -9.37
CA SER A 66 -8.15 -30.65 -9.79
C SER A 66 -8.15 -29.41 -10.70
N ALA A 67 -8.80 -29.52 -11.85
CA ALA A 67 -8.94 -28.41 -12.81
C ALA A 67 -10.04 -27.42 -12.35
N GLN A 68 -9.97 -26.90 -11.13
CA GLN A 68 -10.83 -25.79 -10.71
C GLN A 68 -10.13 -24.49 -11.03
N THR A 69 -10.67 -23.74 -11.98
CA THR A 69 -10.27 -22.35 -12.24
C THR A 69 -10.93 -21.47 -11.18
N PRO A 70 -10.20 -20.63 -10.46
CA PRO A 70 -10.81 -19.59 -9.63
C PRO A 70 -11.71 -18.71 -10.51
N GLU A 71 -12.90 -18.38 -10.05
CA GLU A 71 -13.71 -17.37 -10.70
C GLU A 71 -12.96 -16.02 -10.64
N ASP A 72 -12.99 -15.25 -11.73
CA ASP A 72 -12.41 -13.90 -11.78
C ASP A 72 -13.07 -13.01 -10.71
N ILE A 73 -12.32 -12.66 -9.69
CA ILE A 73 -12.79 -11.75 -8.66
C ILE A 73 -12.57 -10.34 -9.19
N THR A 74 -13.66 -9.69 -9.54
CA THR A 74 -13.66 -8.27 -9.90
C THR A 74 -13.48 -7.44 -8.63
N ASP A 75 -12.35 -6.74 -8.54
CA ASP A 75 -12.10 -5.72 -7.51
C ASP A 75 -13.05 -4.53 -7.75
N GLU A 76 -14.18 -4.54 -7.08
CA GLU A 76 -15.01 -3.32 -6.95
C GLU A 76 -14.35 -2.44 -5.88
N GLY A 77 -13.34 -1.67 -6.31
CA GLY A 77 -12.68 -0.70 -5.45
C GLY A 77 -13.69 0.22 -4.78
N SER A 78 -13.76 0.22 -3.45
CA SER A 78 -14.58 1.16 -2.70
C SER A 78 -14.00 2.57 -2.89
N GLY A 79 -14.58 3.34 -3.80
CA GLY A 79 -14.24 4.75 -3.96
C GLY A 79 -14.64 5.56 -2.73
N ALA A 80 -13.89 6.61 -2.44
CA ALA A 80 -14.25 7.57 -1.40
C ALA A 80 -15.64 8.16 -1.70
N SER A 81 -16.45 8.41 -0.66
CA SER A 81 -17.75 9.08 -0.80
C SER A 81 -17.58 10.40 -1.54
N GLY A 82 -18.42 10.68 -2.55
CA GLY A 82 -18.33 11.87 -3.39
C GLY A 82 -18.31 13.19 -2.62
N ASN A 83 -18.91 13.23 -1.43
CA ASN A 83 -18.89 14.40 -0.55
C ASN A 83 -17.48 14.66 0.03
N LEU A 84 -16.76 13.62 0.41
CA LEU A 84 -15.40 13.74 0.96
C LEU A 84 -14.40 14.23 -0.10
N SER A 85 -14.52 13.75 -1.33
CA SER A 85 -13.68 14.20 -2.45
C SER A 85 -13.84 15.69 -2.73
N GLY A 86 -15.08 16.21 -2.70
CA GLY A 86 -15.35 17.65 -2.84
C GLY A 86 -14.70 18.46 -1.71
N GLN A 87 -14.80 18.04 -0.47
CA GLN A 87 -14.19 18.74 0.66
C GLN A 87 -12.66 18.78 0.58
N ILE A 88 -12.04 17.72 0.09
CA ILE A 88 -10.59 17.66 -0.13
C ILE A 88 -10.18 18.65 -1.21
N LEU A 89 -10.87 18.68 -2.36
CA LEU A 89 -10.61 19.61 -3.44
C LEU A 89 -10.77 21.06 -2.99
N ASP A 90 -11.88 21.38 -2.31
CA ASP A 90 -12.12 22.72 -1.74
C ASP A 90 -11.00 23.16 -0.78
N THR A 91 -10.44 22.23 -0.01
CA THR A 91 -9.36 22.51 0.92
C THR A 91 -8.04 22.77 0.19
N LEU A 92 -7.77 22.00 -0.86
CA LEU A 92 -6.60 22.18 -1.72
C LEU A 92 -6.66 23.53 -2.47
N GLU A 93 -7.81 23.89 -3.02
CA GLU A 93 -7.99 25.17 -3.74
C GLU A 93 -7.82 26.41 -2.85
N LYS A 94 -8.14 26.29 -1.55
CA LYS A 94 -7.99 27.40 -0.57
C LYS A 94 -6.58 27.55 -0.02
N SER A 95 -5.69 26.62 -0.32
CA SER A 95 -4.30 26.63 0.16
C SER A 95 -3.43 27.43 -0.79
N GLU A 96 -2.43 28.13 -0.24
CA GLU A 96 -1.53 28.97 -1.02
C GLU A 96 -0.39 28.17 -1.67
N ARG A 97 0.09 27.17 -0.95
CA ARG A 97 1.21 26.31 -1.38
C ARG A 97 0.93 24.82 -1.12
N PRO A 98 -0.16 24.29 -1.70
CA PRO A 98 -0.50 22.88 -1.54
C PRO A 98 0.51 21.99 -2.26
N LEU A 99 0.70 20.77 -1.75
CA LEU A 99 1.59 19.75 -2.32
C LEU A 99 0.94 18.36 -2.24
N ILE A 100 1.14 17.54 -3.25
CA ILE A 100 0.70 16.14 -3.26
C ILE A 100 1.93 15.24 -3.10
N LEU A 101 1.91 14.37 -2.08
CA LEU A 101 2.91 13.31 -1.90
C LEU A 101 2.25 11.95 -2.15
N ALA A 102 2.66 11.28 -3.23
CA ALA A 102 2.16 9.97 -3.60
C ALA A 102 3.06 8.87 -3.05
N GLY A 103 2.49 7.96 -2.26
CA GLY A 103 3.19 6.80 -1.71
C GLY A 103 3.44 5.71 -2.76
N PRO A 104 4.18 4.64 -2.40
CA PRO A 104 4.56 3.58 -3.35
C PRO A 104 3.38 2.92 -4.05
N ALA A 105 2.22 2.81 -3.38
CA ALA A 105 1.00 2.25 -3.96
C ALA A 105 0.40 3.13 -5.07
N MET A 106 0.70 4.43 -5.08
CA MET A 106 0.21 5.42 -6.03
C MET A 106 1.27 5.86 -7.04
N GLY A 107 2.54 5.53 -6.82
CA GLY A 107 3.68 6.00 -7.62
C GLY A 107 3.88 5.28 -8.95
N ARG A 108 3.04 4.28 -9.32
CA ARG A 108 3.27 3.44 -10.50
C ARG A 108 2.01 3.17 -11.31
N GLY A 109 2.22 3.01 -12.63
CA GLY A 109 1.19 2.60 -13.59
C GLY A 109 -0.02 3.52 -13.62
N ASN A 110 -1.20 2.97 -13.80
CA ASN A 110 -2.46 3.72 -13.92
C ASN A 110 -2.79 4.58 -12.69
N ARG A 111 -2.34 4.20 -11.51
CA ARG A 111 -2.58 4.99 -10.29
C ARG A 111 -1.79 6.28 -10.30
N TRP A 112 -0.52 6.23 -10.75
CA TRP A 112 0.28 7.43 -10.94
C TRP A 112 -0.33 8.38 -11.99
N SER A 113 -0.86 7.86 -13.10
CA SER A 113 -1.56 8.67 -14.10
C SER A 113 -2.76 9.43 -13.52
N GLY A 114 -3.44 8.85 -12.53
CA GLY A 114 -4.50 9.55 -11.79
C GLY A 114 -3.97 10.73 -10.96
N VAL A 115 -2.82 10.55 -10.32
CA VAL A 115 -2.14 11.61 -9.54
C VAL A 115 -1.62 12.71 -10.47
N GLU A 116 -1.01 12.34 -11.61
CA GLU A 116 -0.56 13.30 -12.64
C GLU A 116 -1.72 14.13 -13.18
N LYS A 117 -2.84 13.47 -13.51
CA LYS A 117 -4.03 14.17 -13.99
C LYS A 117 -4.60 15.13 -12.95
N LEU A 118 -4.61 14.75 -11.68
CA LEU A 118 -5.00 15.66 -10.59
C LEU A 118 -4.06 16.86 -10.52
N SER A 119 -2.75 16.63 -10.58
CA SER A 119 -1.73 17.69 -10.59
C SER A 119 -1.89 18.63 -11.78
N GLU A 120 -2.15 18.10 -12.98
CA GLU A 120 -2.38 18.90 -14.19
C GLU A 120 -3.64 19.78 -14.10
N ILE A 121 -4.75 19.20 -13.60
CA ILE A 121 -6.03 19.94 -13.50
C ILE A 121 -5.95 21.03 -12.44
N THR A 122 -5.33 20.74 -11.30
CA THR A 122 -5.28 21.66 -10.15
C THR A 122 -4.08 22.60 -10.19
N GLY A 123 -3.05 22.30 -10.97
CA GLY A 123 -1.76 23.00 -10.94
C GLY A 123 -0.94 22.70 -9.68
N ILE A 124 -1.37 21.77 -8.82
CA ILE A 124 -0.68 21.43 -7.58
C ILE A 124 0.47 20.46 -7.88
N PRO A 125 1.71 20.75 -7.46
CA PRO A 125 2.82 19.83 -7.68
C PRO A 125 2.60 18.48 -7.01
N ALA A 126 2.93 17.38 -7.71
CA ALA A 126 2.88 16.03 -7.17
C ALA A 126 4.27 15.40 -7.16
N LEU A 127 4.66 14.80 -6.03
CA LEU A 127 5.95 14.14 -5.85
C LEU A 127 5.75 12.67 -5.50
N PRO A 128 6.38 11.74 -6.24
CA PRO A 128 6.40 10.33 -5.86
C PRO A 128 7.36 10.11 -4.70
N MET A 129 6.89 9.45 -3.64
CA MET A 129 7.64 9.14 -2.42
C MET A 129 7.79 7.63 -2.27
N GLU A 130 8.48 7.00 -3.23
CA GLU A 130 8.66 5.54 -3.26
C GLU A 130 9.81 5.05 -2.36
N SER A 131 10.81 5.89 -2.15
CA SER A 131 12.00 5.51 -1.41
C SER A 131 11.75 5.41 0.10
N PRO A 132 12.26 4.37 0.77
CA PRO A 132 12.22 4.29 2.23
C PRO A 132 13.04 5.37 2.93
N ARG A 133 13.92 6.09 2.21
CA ARG A 133 14.65 7.25 2.74
C ARG A 133 13.75 8.47 2.91
N GLY A 134 12.56 8.47 2.30
CA GLY A 134 11.59 9.55 2.39
C GLY A 134 12.19 10.89 1.95
N ILE A 135 12.04 11.92 2.77
CA ILE A 135 12.55 13.28 2.46
C ILE A 135 14.07 13.36 2.41
N ASN A 136 14.80 12.38 2.93
CA ASN A 136 16.27 12.32 2.83
C ASN A 136 16.74 11.66 1.53
N ASP A 137 15.83 11.33 0.60
CA ASP A 137 16.24 10.74 -0.67
C ASP A 137 16.96 11.80 -1.52
N PRO A 138 18.21 11.54 -1.94
CA PRO A 138 18.96 12.47 -2.79
C PRO A 138 18.24 12.81 -4.10
N TRP A 139 17.36 11.92 -4.59
CA TRP A 139 16.57 12.14 -5.79
C TRP A 139 15.59 13.31 -5.68
N LEU A 140 15.13 13.63 -4.47
CA LEU A 140 14.22 14.76 -4.24
C LEU A 140 14.89 16.13 -4.42
N HIS A 141 16.21 16.24 -4.24
CA HIS A 141 16.97 17.47 -4.43
C HIS A 141 16.24 18.73 -3.94
N ARG A 142 15.97 19.66 -4.89
CA ARG A 142 15.27 20.92 -4.62
C ARG A 142 13.80 20.77 -4.25
N ALA A 143 13.20 19.59 -4.46
CA ALA A 143 11.82 19.35 -4.06
C ALA A 143 11.66 19.39 -2.52
N THR A 144 12.72 19.15 -1.76
CA THR A 144 12.70 19.29 -0.30
C THR A 144 12.37 20.72 0.17
N ASN A 145 12.76 21.74 -0.59
CA ASN A 145 12.39 23.14 -0.28
C ASN A 145 10.88 23.36 -0.40
N ARG A 146 10.22 22.65 -1.33
CA ARG A 146 8.77 22.70 -1.46
C ARG A 146 8.03 22.11 -0.26
N LEU A 147 8.62 21.10 0.38
CA LEU A 147 8.05 20.49 1.60
C LEU A 147 8.03 21.49 2.76
N SER A 148 9.13 22.21 2.97
CA SER A 148 9.24 23.20 4.06
C SER A 148 8.42 24.48 3.84
N GLU A 149 8.01 24.75 2.60
CA GLU A 149 7.19 25.90 2.23
C GLU A 149 5.68 25.57 2.17
N ALA A 150 5.32 24.27 2.15
CA ALA A 150 3.95 23.85 1.99
C ALA A 150 3.07 24.22 3.20
N ASP A 151 1.88 24.76 2.92
CA ASP A 151 0.85 25.04 3.93
C ASP A 151 -0.19 23.92 4.03
N LEU A 152 -0.26 23.06 3.01
CA LEU A 152 -1.09 21.84 2.98
C LEU A 152 -0.41 20.74 2.19
N VAL A 153 -0.37 19.54 2.75
CA VAL A 153 0.14 18.34 2.08
C VAL A 153 -0.96 17.28 1.99
N LEU A 154 -1.27 16.89 0.75
CA LEU A 154 -2.12 15.73 0.49
C LEU A 154 -1.26 14.47 0.38
N LEU A 155 -1.44 13.54 1.29
CA LEU A 155 -0.78 12.25 1.34
C LEU A 155 -1.66 11.21 0.62
N ALA A 156 -1.35 10.88 -0.62
CA ALA A 156 -2.07 9.90 -1.42
C ALA A 156 -1.40 8.51 -1.29
N GLY A 157 -1.99 7.60 -0.52
CA GLY A 157 -1.40 6.28 -0.22
C GLY A 157 -0.01 6.38 0.43
N LYS A 158 0.23 7.44 1.18
CA LYS A 158 1.46 7.71 1.92
C LYS A 158 1.14 8.03 3.38
N LYS A 159 1.78 7.30 4.29
CA LYS A 159 1.63 7.53 5.72
C LYS A 159 2.50 8.70 6.18
N LEU A 160 1.99 9.47 7.13
CA LEU A 160 2.77 10.48 7.85
C LEU A 160 3.63 9.79 8.92
N ASP A 161 4.78 9.27 8.51
CA ASP A 161 5.66 8.45 9.33
C ASP A 161 7.09 9.04 9.43
N PHE A 162 8.02 8.23 9.96
CA PHE A 162 9.43 8.62 10.10
C PHE A 162 10.09 9.05 8.77
N SER A 163 9.62 8.54 7.63
CA SER A 163 10.16 8.90 6.32
C SER A 163 9.82 10.34 5.92
N LEU A 164 8.76 10.91 6.51
CA LEU A 164 8.34 12.31 6.42
C LEU A 164 8.67 13.10 7.71
N LYS A 165 9.55 12.56 8.58
CA LYS A 165 9.87 13.19 9.87
C LYS A 165 8.63 13.58 10.67
N PHE A 166 7.58 12.75 10.58
CA PHE A 166 6.29 12.95 11.25
C PHE A 166 5.61 14.30 10.97
N GLY A 167 5.99 14.99 9.89
CA GLY A 167 5.48 16.31 9.55
C GLY A 167 6.06 17.46 10.40
N GLU A 168 7.17 17.23 11.09
CA GLU A 168 7.75 18.18 12.03
C GLU A 168 8.69 19.20 11.36
N SER A 169 8.80 20.35 12.02
CA SER A 169 9.80 21.39 11.70
C SER A 169 11.22 20.84 11.96
N PRO A 170 12.24 21.24 11.18
CA PRO A 170 12.22 22.28 10.11
C PRO A 170 11.87 21.72 8.72
N PHE A 171 11.48 20.47 8.61
CA PHE A 171 11.20 19.82 7.31
C PHE A 171 9.87 20.25 6.71
N PHE A 172 8.92 20.59 7.56
CA PHE A 172 7.64 21.20 7.20
C PHE A 172 7.42 22.46 8.03
N ASP A 173 6.59 23.37 7.52
CA ASP A 173 6.14 24.53 8.29
C ASP A 173 5.34 24.05 9.51
N GLU A 174 5.47 24.71 10.65
CA GLU A 174 4.77 24.36 11.90
C GLU A 174 3.23 24.47 11.78
N HIS A 175 2.73 25.23 10.80
CA HIS A 175 1.31 25.37 10.50
C HIS A 175 0.86 24.53 9.31
N CYS A 176 1.76 23.72 8.73
CA CYS A 176 1.42 22.84 7.61
C CYS A 176 0.35 21.83 8.02
N ARG A 177 -0.74 21.78 7.25
CA ARG A 177 -1.81 20.81 7.45
C ARG A 177 -1.59 19.59 6.59
N PHE A 178 -2.06 18.43 7.06
CA PHE A 178 -1.96 17.19 6.33
C PHE A 178 -3.36 16.59 6.12
N ILE A 179 -3.62 16.14 4.89
CA ILE A 179 -4.77 15.30 4.55
C ILE A 179 -4.20 13.96 4.10
N GLN A 180 -4.60 12.88 4.75
CA GLN A 180 -4.17 11.53 4.38
C GLN A 180 -5.32 10.77 3.73
N ILE A 181 -5.08 10.23 2.53
CA ILE A 181 -5.95 9.30 1.84
C ILE A 181 -5.29 7.93 1.88
N GLU A 182 -5.91 6.98 2.55
CA GLU A 182 -5.40 5.64 2.74
C GLU A 182 -6.53 4.61 2.54
N ALA A 183 -6.19 3.46 1.96
CA ALA A 183 -7.14 2.37 1.76
C ALA A 183 -7.41 1.55 3.03
N ASP A 184 -6.56 1.69 4.04
CA ASP A 184 -6.66 1.00 5.32
C ASP A 184 -6.89 2.02 6.44
N GLU A 185 -8.07 2.00 7.04
CA GLU A 185 -8.44 2.91 8.14
C GLU A 185 -7.56 2.79 9.39
N HIS A 186 -6.93 1.62 9.61
CA HIS A 186 -5.97 1.43 10.70
C HIS A 186 -4.63 2.15 10.49
N GLN A 187 -4.44 2.74 9.31
CA GLN A 187 -3.24 3.51 8.97
C GLN A 187 -3.45 5.04 9.05
N LEU A 188 -4.67 5.47 9.38
CA LEU A 188 -5.04 6.88 9.57
C LEU A 188 -4.63 7.42 10.94
#